data_69e4f8b61f499cd7b95c2db54bcd8f24
#
_entry.id   69e4f8b61f499cd7b95c2db54bcd8f24
#
_cell.length_a   1.000
_cell.length_b   1.000
_cell.length_c   1.000
_cell.angle_alpha   90.00
_cell.angle_beta   90.00
_cell.angle_gamma   90.00
#
_symmetry.space_group_name_H-M   'P 1'
#
loop_
_entity.id
_entity.type
_entity.pdbx_description
1 polymer ?
#
loop_
_entity_poly.entity_id
_entity_poly.type
_entity_poly.pdbx_seq_one_letter_code
_entity_poly.pdbx_strand_id
1 'polypeptide(L)'
;SGIAAAFYNLGTIIGILIFSNSIGIFAPAVGMIIGAFLFILIQLPMVNKVGFSFRPKLSFKVPGVMHVVKLMWPRTLSLAIFQFGTFATVILISFLANPGRNYVIFDYAQTLAFAPVALFGQAIAQAAFPVLSREKEKMEEFKLTFITSFNQMLYLVLPVSVLILVLRIPIVRLIYGAG
;
A
#
# COMPACT_ATOMS: atom_id res chain seq x y z
N SER A 1 9.40 0.34 -11.60
CA SER A 1 9.13 0.62 -10.17
C SER A 1 9.05 -0.66 -9.32
N GLY A 2 8.57 -1.80 -9.83
CA GLY A 2 8.48 -3.06 -9.08
C GLY A 2 9.83 -3.59 -8.60
N ILE A 3 10.87 -3.49 -9.42
CA ILE A 3 12.24 -3.90 -9.07
C ILE A 3 12.76 -3.10 -7.87
N ALA A 4 12.52 -1.79 -7.83
CA ALA A 4 12.96 -0.94 -6.72
C ALA A 4 12.29 -1.33 -5.38
N ALA A 5 11.00 -1.72 -5.40
CA ALA A 5 10.31 -2.23 -4.21
C ALA A 5 10.91 -3.56 -3.71
N ALA A 6 11.35 -4.44 -4.62
CA ALA A 6 12.05 -5.67 -4.25
C ALA A 6 13.36 -5.38 -3.51
N PHE A 7 14.11 -4.37 -3.94
CA PHE A 7 15.34 -3.95 -3.26
C PHE A 7 15.10 -3.35 -1.87
N TYR A 8 13.97 -2.69 -1.66
CA TYR A 8 13.58 -2.23 -0.33
C TYR A 8 13.41 -3.41 0.65
N ASN A 9 12.67 -4.45 0.23
CA ASN A 9 12.48 -5.66 1.04
C ASN A 9 13.80 -6.42 1.24
N LEU A 10 14.62 -6.51 0.20
CA LEU A 10 15.93 -7.16 0.26
C LEU A 10 16.87 -6.47 1.26
N GLY A 11 16.86 -5.13 1.31
CA GLY A 11 17.59 -4.38 2.33
C GLY A 11 17.12 -4.69 3.74
N THR A 12 15.83 -4.83 3.96
CA THR A 12 15.27 -5.23 5.26
C THR A 12 15.75 -6.62 5.67
N ILE A 13 15.71 -7.59 4.74
CA ILE A 13 16.20 -8.97 5.00
C ILE A 13 17.69 -8.97 5.33
N ILE A 14 18.50 -8.28 4.53
CA ILE A 14 19.95 -8.14 4.78
C ILE A 14 20.20 -7.53 6.15
N GLY A 15 19.48 -6.47 6.51
CA GLY A 15 19.61 -5.84 7.82
C GLY A 15 19.31 -6.80 8.97
N ILE A 16 18.27 -7.61 8.85
CA ILE A 16 17.95 -8.64 9.86
C ILE A 16 19.06 -9.66 9.95
N LEU A 17 19.54 -10.21 8.83
CA LEU A 17 20.55 -11.27 8.81
C LEU A 17 21.90 -10.81 9.38
N ILE A 18 22.30 -9.55 9.10
CA ILE A 18 23.60 -9.04 9.54
C ILE A 18 23.55 -8.53 10.97
N PHE A 19 22.50 -7.79 11.33
CA PHE A 19 22.45 -7.02 12.56
C PHE A 19 21.63 -7.64 13.68
N SER A 20 20.90 -8.76 13.45
CA SER A 20 20.06 -9.38 14.48
C SER A 20 20.84 -9.75 15.74
N ASN A 21 22.07 -10.24 15.59
CA ASN A 21 22.92 -10.65 16.72
C ASN A 21 23.51 -9.45 17.48
N SER A 22 23.63 -8.28 16.84
CA SER A 22 24.29 -7.11 17.45
C SER A 22 23.29 -6.13 18.10
N ILE A 23 22.15 -5.90 17.44
CA ILE A 23 21.16 -4.90 17.86
C ILE A 23 19.74 -5.46 18.07
N GLY A 24 19.57 -6.79 17.96
CA GLY A 24 18.33 -7.49 18.25
C GLY A 24 17.12 -6.91 17.50
N ILE A 25 16.09 -6.49 18.25
CA ILE A 25 14.81 -6.02 17.72
C ILE A 25 14.92 -4.77 16.81
N PHE A 26 16.03 -4.05 16.85
CA PHE A 26 16.26 -2.88 15.97
C PHE A 26 16.85 -3.25 14.60
N ALA A 27 17.26 -4.50 14.40
CA ALA A 27 17.84 -4.94 13.13
C ALA A 27 16.91 -4.73 11.92
N PRO A 28 15.59 -5.00 11.98
CA PRO A 28 14.67 -4.68 10.89
C PRO A 28 14.60 -3.18 10.58
N ALA A 29 14.67 -2.32 11.58
CA ALA A 29 14.62 -0.87 11.39
C ALA A 29 15.85 -0.35 10.62
N VAL A 30 17.04 -0.83 10.97
CA VAL A 30 18.27 -0.53 10.23
C VAL A 30 18.19 -1.10 8.81
N GLY A 31 17.67 -2.31 8.65
CA GLY A 31 17.44 -2.94 7.35
C GLY A 31 16.52 -2.13 6.45
N MET A 32 15.44 -1.55 7.00
CA MET A 32 14.55 -0.66 6.25
C MET A 32 15.27 0.60 5.77
N ILE A 33 16.15 1.19 6.56
CA ILE A 33 16.95 2.35 6.16
C ILE A 33 17.87 1.97 4.99
N ILE A 34 18.57 0.85 5.08
CA ILE A 34 19.41 0.32 4.00
C ILE A 34 18.57 0.07 2.75
N GLY A 35 17.40 -0.57 2.91
CA GLY A 35 16.47 -0.83 1.82
C GLY A 35 15.98 0.44 1.13
N ALA A 36 15.66 1.49 1.89
CA ALA A 36 15.27 2.79 1.36
C ALA A 36 16.42 3.45 0.55
N PHE A 37 17.66 3.29 1.01
CA PHE A 37 18.83 3.78 0.30
C PHE A 37 19.03 3.04 -1.03
N LEU A 38 18.93 1.71 -1.02
CA LEU A 38 19.02 0.88 -2.22
C LEU A 38 17.89 1.20 -3.21
N PHE A 39 16.68 1.42 -2.71
CA PHE A 39 15.53 1.84 -3.53
C PHE A 39 15.81 3.13 -4.30
N ILE A 40 16.43 4.12 -3.66
CA ILE A 40 16.81 5.39 -4.31
C ILE A 40 17.96 5.15 -5.30
N LEU A 41 19.03 4.46 -4.89
CA LEU A 41 20.21 4.23 -5.72
C LEU A 41 19.87 3.57 -7.06
N ILE A 42 18.97 2.60 -7.07
CA ILE A 42 18.57 1.90 -8.31
C ILE A 42 17.79 2.81 -9.26
N GLN A 43 17.11 3.83 -8.74
CA GLN A 43 16.35 4.76 -9.57
C GLN A 43 17.23 5.87 -10.18
N LEU A 44 18.36 6.22 -9.57
CA LEU A 44 19.24 7.28 -10.04
C LEU A 44 19.68 7.14 -11.51
N PRO A 45 20.13 5.95 -11.99
CA PRO A 45 20.52 5.80 -13.39
C PRO A 45 19.41 6.11 -14.39
N MET A 46 18.17 5.78 -14.01
CA MET A 46 17.00 6.02 -14.86
C MET A 46 16.63 7.51 -14.89
N VAL A 47 16.72 8.18 -13.76
CA VAL A 47 16.52 9.62 -13.62
C VAL A 47 17.54 10.40 -14.45
N ASN A 48 18.81 9.99 -14.40
CA ASN A 48 19.87 10.61 -15.18
C ASN A 48 19.68 10.42 -16.70
N LYS A 49 19.20 9.24 -17.15
CA LYS A 49 18.92 8.97 -18.56
C LYS A 49 17.79 9.85 -19.14
N VAL A 50 16.84 10.27 -18.31
CA VAL A 50 15.73 11.17 -18.69
C VAL A 50 16.18 12.64 -18.71
N GLY A 51 17.46 12.93 -18.38
CA GLY A 51 17.99 14.28 -18.36
C GLY A 51 17.49 15.15 -17.21
N PHE A 52 16.97 14.50 -16.14
CA PHE A 52 16.49 15.23 -14.97
C PHE A 52 17.67 15.83 -14.20
N SER A 53 17.72 17.16 -14.13
CA SER A 53 18.66 17.90 -13.30
C SER A 53 18.00 18.28 -11.98
N PHE A 54 18.47 17.70 -10.89
CA PHE A 54 17.99 18.05 -9.56
C PHE A 54 18.54 19.43 -9.17
N ARG A 55 17.68 20.45 -9.23
CA ARG A 55 17.95 21.79 -8.73
C ARG A 55 16.97 22.09 -7.59
N PRO A 56 17.37 21.95 -6.34
CA PRO A 56 16.48 22.23 -5.21
C PRO A 56 16.15 23.73 -5.18
N LYS A 57 14.92 24.06 -5.50
CA LYS A 57 14.36 25.41 -5.34
C LYS A 57 13.12 25.33 -4.47
N LEU A 58 13.20 25.87 -3.27
CA LEU A 58 12.05 26.07 -2.41
C LEU A 58 11.37 27.40 -2.83
N SER A 59 10.38 27.31 -3.69
CA SER A 59 9.60 28.47 -4.11
C SER A 59 8.14 28.10 -4.30
N PHE A 60 7.26 28.68 -3.52
CA PHE A 60 5.81 28.58 -3.68
C PHE A 60 5.28 29.41 -4.87
N LYS A 61 6.13 30.23 -5.48
CA LYS A 61 5.78 31.10 -6.61
C LYS A 61 5.90 30.40 -7.98
N VAL A 62 6.33 29.15 -8.02
CA VAL A 62 6.43 28.41 -9.29
C VAL A 62 5.01 28.16 -9.83
N PRO A 63 4.74 28.51 -11.11
CA PRO A 63 3.45 28.25 -11.74
C PRO A 63 3.07 26.77 -11.61
N GLY A 64 1.85 26.48 -11.17
CA GLY A 64 1.35 25.12 -10.98
C GLY A 64 1.48 24.55 -9.56
N VAL A 65 2.38 25.03 -8.70
CA VAL A 65 2.53 24.52 -7.33
C VAL A 65 1.22 24.65 -6.56
N MET A 66 0.57 25.80 -6.62
CA MET A 66 -0.72 26.02 -5.94
C MET A 66 -1.83 25.12 -6.49
N HIS A 67 -1.80 24.82 -7.78
CA HIS A 67 -2.75 23.88 -8.40
C HIS A 67 -2.55 22.46 -7.86
N VAL A 68 -1.31 22.00 -7.76
CA VAL A 68 -0.96 20.69 -7.17
C VAL A 68 -1.41 20.64 -5.71
N VAL A 69 -1.11 21.65 -4.90
CA VAL A 69 -1.52 21.72 -3.49
C VAL A 69 -3.06 21.63 -3.36
N LYS A 70 -3.81 22.36 -4.19
CA LYS A 70 -5.29 22.28 -4.18
C LYS A 70 -5.81 20.89 -4.54
N LEU A 71 -5.16 20.18 -5.46
CA LEU A 71 -5.54 18.81 -5.83
C LEU A 71 -5.14 17.80 -4.75
N MET A 72 -4.02 18.02 -4.07
CA MET A 72 -3.54 17.12 -3.01
C MET A 72 -4.35 17.23 -1.73
N TRP A 73 -4.88 18.42 -1.40
CA TRP A 73 -5.56 18.68 -0.14
C TRP A 73 -6.72 17.70 0.15
N PRO A 74 -7.71 17.50 -0.76
CA PRO A 74 -8.79 16.55 -0.52
C PRO A 74 -8.32 15.12 -0.36
N ARG A 75 -7.31 14.73 -1.14
CA ARG A 75 -6.69 13.39 -1.04
C ARG A 75 -5.98 13.19 0.29
N THR A 76 -5.22 14.18 0.73
CA THR A 76 -4.52 14.14 2.03
C THR A 76 -5.52 14.03 3.17
N LEU A 77 -6.62 14.77 3.11
CA LEU A 77 -7.68 14.70 4.13
C LEU A 77 -8.32 13.30 4.18
N SER A 78 -8.61 12.70 3.03
CA SER A 78 -9.15 11.34 2.95
C SER A 78 -8.19 10.31 3.55
N LEU A 79 -6.90 10.41 3.26
CA LEU A 79 -5.87 9.54 3.85
C LEU A 79 -5.72 9.78 5.36
N ALA A 80 -5.81 11.02 5.82
CA ALA A 80 -5.77 11.36 7.23
C ALA A 80 -6.94 10.73 7.99
N ILE A 81 -8.17 10.81 7.48
CA ILE A 81 -9.36 10.18 8.07
C ILE A 81 -9.16 8.67 8.20
N PHE A 82 -8.67 8.02 7.15
CA PHE A 82 -8.36 6.59 7.19
C PHE A 82 -7.31 6.26 8.27
N GLN A 83 -6.26 7.08 8.36
CA GLN A 83 -5.21 6.90 9.36
C GLN A 83 -5.72 7.12 10.79
N PHE A 84 -6.61 8.09 11.00
CA PHE A 84 -7.28 8.28 12.30
C PHE A 84 -8.11 7.04 12.70
N GLY A 85 -8.78 6.39 11.76
CA GLY A 85 -9.46 5.11 12.00
C GLY A 85 -8.51 4.03 12.52
N THR A 86 -7.32 3.93 11.91
CA THR A 86 -6.27 3.01 12.38
C THR A 86 -5.79 3.35 13.79
N PHE A 87 -5.52 4.62 14.09
CA PHE A 87 -5.15 5.06 15.44
C PHE A 87 -6.24 4.76 16.47
N ALA A 88 -7.50 5.05 16.14
CA ALA A 88 -8.63 4.75 17.03
C ALA A 88 -8.70 3.25 17.33
N THR A 89 -8.48 2.40 16.33
CA THR A 89 -8.44 0.94 16.52
C THR A 89 -7.32 0.52 17.47
N VAL A 90 -6.11 1.05 17.31
CA VAL A 90 -4.98 0.77 18.21
C VAL A 90 -5.30 1.21 19.64
N ILE A 91 -5.88 2.39 19.82
CA ILE A 91 -6.30 2.90 21.13
C ILE A 91 -7.34 1.96 21.76
N LEU A 92 -8.37 1.56 21.02
CA LEU A 92 -9.41 0.66 21.53
C LEU A 92 -8.82 -0.71 21.93
N ILE A 93 -7.93 -1.26 21.13
CA ILE A 93 -7.26 -2.53 21.44
C ILE A 93 -6.38 -2.40 22.68
N SER A 94 -5.79 -1.22 22.94
CA SER A 94 -4.94 -0.99 24.11
C SER A 94 -5.68 -1.12 25.46
N PHE A 95 -7.00 -0.99 25.47
CA PHE A 95 -7.84 -1.21 26.64
C PHE A 95 -8.19 -2.68 26.90
N LEU A 96 -7.87 -3.58 25.98
CA LEU A 96 -8.14 -5.02 26.13
C LEU A 96 -7.04 -5.72 26.92
N ALA A 97 -7.36 -6.86 27.54
CA ALA A 97 -6.35 -7.71 28.13
C ALA A 97 -5.39 -8.21 27.04
N ASN A 98 -4.07 -8.14 27.31
CA ASN A 98 -3.02 -8.49 26.35
C ASN A 98 -3.06 -7.71 25.02
N PRO A 99 -2.91 -6.37 25.05
CA PRO A 99 -3.09 -5.50 23.89
C PRO A 99 -2.21 -5.91 22.68
N GLY A 100 -0.96 -6.27 22.92
CA GLY A 100 -0.03 -6.67 21.87
C GLY A 100 -0.50 -7.91 21.09
N ARG A 101 -0.96 -8.95 21.81
CA ARG A 101 -1.52 -10.16 21.18
C ARG A 101 -2.78 -9.83 20.40
N ASN A 102 -3.68 -9.06 20.97
CA ASN A 102 -4.94 -8.69 20.32
C ASN A 102 -4.71 -7.85 19.08
N TYR A 103 -3.72 -6.97 19.10
CA TYR A 103 -3.34 -6.19 17.93
C TYR A 103 -2.81 -7.09 16.79
N VAL A 104 -1.95 -8.03 17.07
CA VAL A 104 -1.43 -9.00 16.07
C VAL A 104 -2.56 -9.83 15.46
N ILE A 105 -3.47 -10.33 16.29
CA ILE A 105 -4.65 -11.09 15.80
C ILE A 105 -5.52 -10.21 14.89
N PHE A 106 -5.77 -8.97 15.30
CA PHE A 106 -6.55 -8.03 14.50
C PHE A 106 -5.87 -7.72 13.17
N ASP A 107 -4.57 -7.45 13.18
CA ASP A 107 -3.77 -7.12 11.99
C ASP A 107 -3.76 -8.28 10.99
N TYR A 108 -3.58 -9.52 11.46
CA TYR A 108 -3.68 -10.71 10.62
C TYR A 108 -5.07 -10.91 10.02
N ALA A 109 -6.10 -10.73 10.84
CA ALA A 109 -7.49 -10.81 10.36
C ALA A 109 -7.81 -9.73 9.33
N GLN A 110 -7.36 -8.51 9.56
CA GLN A 110 -7.52 -7.38 8.64
C GLN A 110 -6.78 -7.64 7.32
N THR A 111 -5.54 -8.09 7.38
CA THR A 111 -4.75 -8.43 6.18
C THR A 111 -5.46 -9.48 5.33
N LEU A 112 -5.98 -10.53 5.95
CA LEU A 112 -6.71 -11.59 5.26
C LEU A 112 -8.04 -11.08 4.68
N ALA A 113 -8.77 -10.24 5.41
CA ALA A 113 -10.03 -9.66 4.95
C ALA A 113 -9.83 -8.71 3.75
N PHE A 114 -8.73 -7.97 3.71
CA PHE A 114 -8.42 -7.07 2.59
C PHE A 114 -7.75 -7.76 1.38
N ALA A 115 -7.28 -8.99 1.53
CA ALA A 115 -6.57 -9.72 0.46
C ALA A 115 -7.35 -9.79 -0.87
N PRO A 116 -8.66 -10.11 -0.92
CA PRO A 116 -9.42 -10.13 -2.18
C PRO A 116 -9.46 -8.75 -2.86
N VAL A 117 -9.64 -7.69 -2.07
CA VAL A 117 -9.66 -6.31 -2.58
C VAL A 117 -8.29 -5.89 -3.09
N ALA A 118 -7.23 -6.24 -2.37
CA ALA A 118 -5.87 -5.93 -2.77
C ALA A 118 -5.46 -6.65 -4.07
N LEU A 119 -5.84 -7.92 -4.22
CA LEU A 119 -5.46 -8.73 -5.40
C LEU A 119 -6.29 -8.37 -6.62
N PHE A 120 -7.61 -8.34 -6.51
CA PHE A 120 -8.51 -8.16 -7.65
C PHE A 120 -8.95 -6.71 -7.82
N GLY A 121 -9.36 -6.06 -6.72
CA GLY A 121 -9.87 -4.70 -6.76
C GLY A 121 -8.82 -3.70 -7.25
N GLN A 122 -7.61 -3.75 -6.70
CA GLN A 122 -6.53 -2.85 -7.10
C GLN A 122 -6.03 -3.15 -8.52
N ALA A 123 -5.95 -4.41 -8.93
CA ALA A 123 -5.52 -4.77 -10.26
C ALA A 123 -6.49 -4.25 -11.32
N ILE A 124 -7.80 -4.46 -11.12
CA ILE A 124 -8.84 -3.97 -12.04
C ILE A 124 -8.88 -2.44 -12.04
N ALA A 125 -8.80 -1.80 -10.88
CA ALA A 125 -8.79 -0.34 -10.79
C ALA A 125 -7.59 0.27 -11.52
N GLN A 126 -6.39 -0.32 -11.38
CA GLN A 126 -5.19 0.14 -12.08
C GLN A 126 -5.28 -0.05 -13.59
N ALA A 127 -5.91 -1.13 -14.06
CA ALA A 127 -6.13 -1.37 -15.49
C ALA A 127 -7.20 -0.44 -16.08
N ALA A 128 -8.28 -0.18 -15.35
CA ALA A 128 -9.38 0.69 -15.79
C ALA A 128 -9.02 2.19 -15.75
N PHE A 129 -8.17 2.62 -14.82
CA PHE A 129 -7.86 4.03 -14.60
C PHE A 129 -7.37 4.78 -15.85
N PRO A 130 -6.42 4.26 -16.67
CA PRO A 130 -5.98 4.94 -17.89
C PRO A 130 -7.10 5.10 -18.95
N VAL A 131 -8.01 4.12 -19.03
CA VAL A 131 -9.14 4.16 -19.96
C VAL A 131 -10.15 5.20 -19.50
N LEU A 132 -10.57 5.15 -18.23
CA LEU A 132 -11.48 6.13 -17.63
C LEU A 132 -10.93 7.57 -17.73
N SER A 133 -9.62 7.73 -17.57
CA SER A 133 -8.98 9.04 -17.71
C SER A 133 -9.05 9.61 -19.13
N ARG A 134 -9.06 8.76 -20.16
CA ARG A 134 -9.23 9.17 -21.56
C ARG A 134 -10.68 9.49 -21.90
N GLU A 135 -11.60 8.78 -21.27
CA GLU A 135 -13.05 8.88 -21.52
C GLU A 135 -13.73 9.98 -20.68
N LYS A 136 -12.98 10.75 -19.88
CA LYS A 136 -13.50 11.75 -18.95
C LYS A 136 -14.47 12.78 -19.58
N GLU A 137 -14.33 13.08 -20.87
CA GLU A 137 -15.17 14.02 -21.62
C GLU A 137 -16.35 13.34 -22.31
N LYS A 138 -16.34 11.98 -22.38
CA LYS A 138 -17.37 11.16 -23.02
C LYS A 138 -18.15 10.39 -21.95
N MET A 139 -19.12 11.03 -21.35
CA MET A 139 -19.81 10.54 -20.17
C MET A 139 -20.42 9.14 -20.32
N GLU A 140 -20.94 8.79 -21.50
CA GLU A 140 -21.55 7.46 -21.72
C GLU A 140 -20.49 6.35 -21.80
N GLU A 141 -19.36 6.58 -22.49
CA GLU A 141 -18.23 5.65 -22.53
C GLU A 141 -17.64 5.47 -21.11
N PHE A 142 -17.44 6.57 -20.39
CA PHE A 142 -16.96 6.58 -19.01
C PHE A 142 -17.84 5.73 -18.09
N LYS A 143 -19.16 5.93 -18.12
CA LYS A 143 -20.11 5.14 -17.33
C LYS A 143 -20.04 3.66 -17.66
N LEU A 144 -20.00 3.31 -18.95
CA LEU A 144 -19.94 1.92 -19.40
C LEU A 144 -18.66 1.24 -18.89
N THR A 145 -17.50 1.88 -19.07
CA THR A 145 -16.22 1.36 -18.60
C THR A 145 -16.19 1.24 -17.08
N PHE A 146 -16.74 2.23 -16.36
CA PHE A 146 -16.82 2.20 -14.90
C PHE A 146 -17.69 1.05 -14.39
N ILE A 147 -18.92 0.91 -14.92
CA ILE A 147 -19.86 -0.15 -14.52
C ILE A 147 -19.28 -1.52 -14.84
N THR A 148 -18.68 -1.69 -16.02
CA THR A 148 -18.06 -2.95 -16.42
C THR A 148 -16.92 -3.34 -15.49
N SER A 149 -16.02 -2.41 -15.21
CA SER A 149 -14.88 -2.64 -14.29
C SER A 149 -15.36 -2.93 -12.85
N PHE A 150 -16.37 -2.21 -12.40
CA PHE A 150 -16.96 -2.41 -11.08
C PHE A 150 -17.61 -3.79 -10.95
N ASN A 151 -18.38 -4.21 -11.94
CA ASN A 151 -19.01 -5.54 -11.99
C ASN A 151 -17.96 -6.66 -12.04
N GLN A 152 -16.90 -6.51 -12.83
CA GLN A 152 -15.78 -7.46 -12.86
C GLN A 152 -15.11 -7.58 -11.48
N MET A 153 -14.89 -6.45 -10.82
CA MET A 153 -14.32 -6.43 -9.47
C MET A 153 -15.23 -7.18 -8.49
N LEU A 154 -16.54 -6.88 -8.48
CA LEU A 154 -17.50 -7.57 -7.60
C LEU A 154 -17.56 -9.06 -7.90
N TYR A 155 -17.57 -9.45 -9.17
CA TYR A 155 -17.63 -10.84 -9.59
C TYR A 155 -16.47 -11.68 -9.06
N LEU A 156 -15.28 -11.08 -8.93
CA LEU A 156 -14.09 -11.77 -8.38
C LEU A 156 -13.98 -11.63 -6.87
N VAL A 157 -14.21 -10.43 -6.34
CA VAL A 157 -14.00 -10.15 -4.90
C VAL A 157 -15.05 -10.87 -4.05
N LEU A 158 -16.33 -10.87 -4.44
CA LEU A 158 -17.39 -11.47 -3.62
C LEU A 158 -17.21 -12.98 -3.41
N PRO A 159 -17.04 -13.82 -4.46
CA PRO A 159 -16.85 -15.26 -4.26
C PRO A 159 -15.62 -15.58 -3.43
N VAL A 160 -14.51 -14.87 -3.66
CA VAL A 160 -13.27 -15.09 -2.91
C VAL A 160 -13.41 -14.66 -1.46
N SER A 161 -14.12 -13.55 -1.17
CA SER A 161 -14.41 -13.13 0.20
C SER A 161 -15.28 -14.15 0.93
N VAL A 162 -16.31 -14.69 0.26
CA VAL A 162 -17.14 -15.76 0.82
C VAL A 162 -16.31 -17.02 1.07
N LEU A 163 -15.44 -17.40 0.13
CA LEU A 163 -14.55 -18.55 0.29
C LEU A 163 -13.62 -18.38 1.51
N ILE A 164 -13.02 -17.21 1.67
CA ILE A 164 -12.17 -16.90 2.83
C ILE A 164 -13.00 -16.97 4.12
N LEU A 165 -14.22 -16.45 4.12
CA LEU A 165 -15.09 -16.50 5.30
C LEU A 165 -15.43 -17.95 5.69
N VAL A 166 -15.79 -18.79 4.72
CA VAL A 166 -16.14 -20.21 4.96
C VAL A 166 -14.91 -21.00 5.39
N LEU A 167 -13.78 -20.80 4.72
CA LEU A 167 -12.52 -21.49 4.96
C LEU A 167 -11.62 -20.77 5.98
N ARG A 168 -12.14 -19.83 6.78
CA ARG A 168 -11.35 -19.01 7.70
C ARG A 168 -10.43 -19.81 8.61
N ILE A 169 -10.90 -20.94 9.15
CA ILE A 169 -10.11 -21.77 10.07
C ILE A 169 -8.93 -22.45 9.35
N PRO A 170 -9.15 -23.22 8.26
CA PRO A 170 -8.04 -23.84 7.55
C PRO A 170 -7.08 -22.83 6.93
N ILE A 171 -7.57 -21.71 6.41
CA ILE A 171 -6.71 -20.66 5.84
C ILE A 171 -5.80 -20.04 6.92
N VAL A 172 -6.38 -19.67 8.07
CA VAL A 172 -5.57 -19.10 9.17
C VAL A 172 -4.56 -20.11 9.69
N ARG A 173 -4.92 -21.39 9.82
CA ARG A 173 -3.98 -22.44 10.20
C ARG A 173 -2.86 -22.64 9.18
N LEU A 174 -3.18 -22.56 7.89
CA LEU A 174 -2.20 -22.73 6.82
C LEU A 174 -1.19 -21.60 6.77
N ILE A 175 -1.67 -20.35 6.91
CA ILE A 175 -0.84 -19.14 6.73
C ILE A 175 -0.10 -18.78 8.02
N TYR A 176 -0.76 -18.89 9.17
CA TYR A 176 -0.25 -18.41 10.46
C TYR A 176 -0.02 -19.52 11.50
N GLY A 177 -0.40 -20.75 11.20
CA GLY A 177 -0.36 -21.86 12.16
C GLY A 177 0.92 -22.69 12.15
N ALA A 178 1.94 -22.29 11.37
CA ALA A 178 3.22 -23.00 11.26
C ALA A 178 4.24 -22.56 12.34
N GLY A 179 3.78 -22.04 13.50
CA GLY A 179 4.60 -21.64 14.64
C GLY A 179 4.13 -22.29 15.91
#